data_f9bd410f05296afef9b790d4f80c42a5
#
_entry.id   f9bd410f05296afef9b790d4f80c42a5
#
_cell.length_a   1.000
_cell.length_b   1.000
_cell.length_c   1.000
_cell.angle_alpha   90.00
_cell.angle_beta   90.00
_cell.angle_gamma   90.00
#
_symmetry.space_group_name_H-M   'P 1'
#
loop_
_entity.id
_entity.type
_entity.pdbx_description
1 polymer ?
#
loop_
_entity_poly.entity_id
_entity_poly.type
_entity_poly.pdbx_seq_one_letter_code
_entity_poly.pdbx_strand_id
1 'polypeptide(L)'
;MVAPPVLAAAAYLGSLLIACIVSGFQQNTPRQLEIDRGVFMIAPGVFMPLIANGISRNHSMWLASGGRHIDTAFWYGDAQQAAVGDAIAASGIPRADLFITTKVACCPTERCSSFCDAPPNPVGASMANVTEQLEHSLALLGLEQADLVLLHNPCSRPEDTAAAYAALEAAHARGLARAIGVSNLNASALAALLEVATLPPAVNQCSLSIAGHPAAHDGVGTTCLEGSRLYGADDATVRFSAQRGVALAAYSPLGSISKVDVLGRAEVQAVARAKGKTAAQVALRWLVQQGITAVTATSNAEHAAEALDVFSFALTQGEMRRLSRIR
;
A
#
# COMPACT_ATOMS: atom_id res chain seq x y z
N MET A 1 -44.21 15.93 -24.60
CA MET A 1 -43.20 14.89 -24.79
C MET A 1 -42.19 15.02 -23.63
N VAL A 2 -42.36 14.18 -22.64
CA VAL A 2 -41.57 14.19 -21.38
C VAL A 2 -40.57 13.05 -21.51
N ALA A 3 -39.29 13.38 -21.37
CA ALA A 3 -38.21 12.37 -21.36
C ALA A 3 -38.23 11.60 -20.02
N PRO A 4 -37.95 10.28 -20.03
CA PRO A 4 -37.90 9.49 -18.80
C PRO A 4 -36.58 9.67 -18.05
N PRO A 5 -36.56 9.49 -16.71
CA PRO A 5 -35.40 9.72 -15.88
C PRO A 5 -34.37 8.57 -15.99
N VAL A 6 -33.10 8.94 -16.07
CA VAL A 6 -31.94 8.04 -16.00
C VAL A 6 -31.68 7.69 -14.53
N LEU A 7 -32.32 6.65 -14.04
CA LEU A 7 -32.08 6.10 -12.69
C LEU A 7 -32.40 4.60 -12.69
N ALA A 8 -31.55 3.77 -13.28
CA ALA A 8 -31.64 2.30 -13.15
C ALA A 8 -30.38 1.53 -13.59
N ALA A 9 -29.18 2.06 -13.46
CA ALA A 9 -27.96 1.32 -13.85
C ALA A 9 -27.03 0.91 -12.69
N ALA A 10 -27.26 1.42 -11.47
CA ALA A 10 -26.36 1.16 -10.34
C ALA A 10 -26.74 -0.05 -9.46
N ALA A 11 -27.95 -0.60 -9.62
CA ALA A 11 -28.44 -1.69 -8.75
C ALA A 11 -28.20 -3.11 -9.29
N TYR A 12 -27.73 -3.28 -10.53
CA TYR A 12 -27.62 -4.62 -11.16
C TYR A 12 -26.23 -5.26 -11.03
N LEU A 13 -25.21 -4.54 -10.61
CA LEU A 13 -23.84 -5.10 -10.45
C LEU A 13 -23.58 -5.72 -9.08
N GLY A 14 -24.39 -5.41 -8.08
CA GLY A 14 -24.22 -5.94 -6.72
C GLY A 14 -24.75 -7.37 -6.52
N SER A 15 -25.70 -7.83 -7.33
CA SER A 15 -26.38 -9.13 -7.14
C SER A 15 -25.73 -10.30 -7.86
N LEU A 16 -24.83 -10.08 -8.78
CA LEU A 16 -24.13 -11.13 -9.54
C LEU A 16 -22.86 -11.66 -8.84
N LEU A 17 -22.37 -10.99 -7.81
CA LEU A 17 -21.15 -11.40 -7.10
C LEU A 17 -21.38 -12.43 -5.98
N ILE A 18 -22.63 -12.69 -5.57
CA ILE A 18 -22.94 -13.63 -4.48
C ILE A 18 -23.30 -15.03 -5.01
N ALA A 19 -23.66 -15.17 -6.28
CA ALA A 19 -24.13 -16.45 -6.85
C ALA A 19 -23.02 -17.37 -7.39
N CYS A 20 -21.76 -16.93 -7.51
CA CYS A 20 -20.67 -17.72 -8.11
C CYS A 20 -19.82 -18.53 -7.13
N ILE A 21 -20.21 -18.65 -5.85
CA ILE A 21 -19.42 -19.37 -4.84
C ILE A 21 -19.70 -20.89 -4.81
N VAL A 22 -20.65 -21.40 -5.57
CA VAL A 22 -21.12 -22.81 -5.43
C VAL A 22 -20.90 -23.71 -6.65
N SER A 23 -20.37 -23.22 -7.75
CA SER A 23 -20.06 -24.11 -8.89
C SER A 23 -18.59 -24.03 -9.29
N GLY A 24 -17.88 -25.14 -9.15
CA GLY A 24 -16.43 -25.33 -9.36
C GLY A 24 -15.93 -25.18 -10.80
N PHE A 25 -16.30 -24.11 -11.48
CA PHE A 25 -15.63 -23.64 -12.69
C PHE A 25 -14.98 -22.29 -12.36
N GLN A 26 -13.64 -22.28 -12.21
CA GLN A 26 -12.86 -21.05 -12.16
C GLN A 26 -12.96 -20.35 -13.53
N GLN A 27 -14.00 -19.53 -13.73
CA GLN A 27 -13.92 -18.49 -14.74
C GLN A 27 -12.99 -17.41 -14.17
N ASN A 28 -11.90 -17.12 -14.87
CA ASN A 28 -11.02 -16.00 -14.55
C ASN A 28 -11.86 -14.71 -14.56
N THR A 29 -12.19 -14.19 -13.38
CA THR A 29 -12.84 -12.89 -13.29
C THR A 29 -11.87 -11.80 -13.78
N PRO A 30 -12.35 -10.64 -14.26
CA PRO A 30 -11.48 -9.53 -14.64
C PRO A 30 -10.45 -9.21 -13.55
N ARG A 31 -10.84 -9.25 -12.28
CA ARG A 31 -9.96 -9.06 -11.13
C ARG A 31 -8.85 -10.13 -11.04
N GLN A 32 -9.16 -11.39 -11.32
CA GLN A 32 -8.15 -12.46 -11.31
C GLN A 32 -7.13 -12.27 -12.43
N LEU A 33 -7.57 -11.84 -13.62
CA LEU A 33 -6.68 -11.55 -14.75
C LEU A 33 -5.72 -10.37 -14.45
N GLU A 34 -6.17 -9.37 -13.70
CA GLU A 34 -5.31 -8.27 -13.24
C GLU A 34 -4.24 -8.78 -12.26
N ILE A 35 -4.63 -9.58 -11.28
CA ILE A 35 -3.72 -10.18 -10.29
C ILE A 35 -2.67 -11.07 -11.01
N ASP A 36 -3.07 -11.87 -11.99
CA ASP A 36 -2.17 -12.73 -12.74
C ASP A 36 -1.19 -11.92 -13.61
N ARG A 37 -1.56 -10.68 -13.99
CA ARG A 37 -0.67 -9.71 -14.66
C ARG A 37 0.20 -8.92 -13.69
N GLY A 38 0.08 -9.15 -12.39
CA GLY A 38 0.85 -8.47 -11.36
C GLY A 38 0.39 -7.04 -11.05
N VAL A 39 -0.83 -6.67 -11.42
CA VAL A 39 -1.41 -5.35 -11.17
C VAL A 39 -2.79 -5.46 -10.52
N PHE A 40 -3.24 -4.37 -9.93
CA PHE A 40 -4.59 -4.26 -9.36
C PHE A 40 -5.13 -2.84 -9.59
N MET A 41 -6.34 -2.71 -10.09
CA MET A 41 -6.99 -1.43 -10.30
C MET A 41 -7.45 -0.85 -8.95
N ILE A 42 -6.85 0.27 -8.54
CA ILE A 42 -7.15 0.96 -7.28
C ILE A 42 -8.08 2.16 -7.44
N ALA A 43 -8.14 2.72 -8.64
CA ALA A 43 -9.05 3.80 -9.03
C ALA A 43 -9.30 3.68 -10.55
N PRO A 44 -10.32 4.34 -11.11
CA PRO A 44 -10.60 4.30 -12.54
C PRO A 44 -9.36 4.63 -13.39
N GLY A 45 -8.85 3.66 -14.14
CA GLY A 45 -7.66 3.82 -14.99
C GLY A 45 -6.32 3.87 -14.24
N VAL A 46 -6.29 3.60 -12.93
CA VAL A 46 -5.07 3.56 -12.12
C VAL A 46 -4.78 2.13 -11.69
N PHE A 47 -3.80 1.49 -12.34
CA PHE A 47 -3.37 0.13 -12.07
C PHE A 47 -2.08 0.14 -11.25
N MET A 48 -2.14 -0.36 -10.02
CA MET A 48 -1.02 -0.42 -9.09
C MET A 48 -0.32 -1.78 -9.20
N PRO A 49 0.99 -1.83 -9.46
CA PRO A 49 1.75 -3.09 -9.40
C PRO A 49 1.70 -3.70 -8.00
N LEU A 50 1.51 -5.01 -7.95
CA LEU A 50 1.31 -5.76 -6.70
C LEU A 50 2.60 -6.02 -5.91
N ILE A 51 3.77 -5.73 -6.48
CA ILE A 51 5.05 -5.75 -5.77
C ILE A 51 5.70 -4.38 -5.86
N ALA A 52 5.99 -3.80 -4.71
CA ALA A 52 6.68 -2.52 -4.57
C ALA A 52 7.99 -2.68 -3.81
N ASN A 53 8.99 -1.85 -4.15
CA ASN A 53 10.19 -1.68 -3.36
C ASN A 53 10.04 -0.44 -2.48
N GLY A 54 10.01 -0.64 -1.17
CA GLY A 54 9.91 0.42 -0.16
C GLY A 54 11.27 1.05 0.15
N ILE A 55 11.56 1.31 1.43
CA ILE A 55 12.85 1.88 1.84
C ILE A 55 13.99 0.95 1.40
N SER A 56 14.75 1.37 0.41
CA SER A 56 15.89 0.64 -0.13
C SER A 56 17.08 1.56 -0.33
N ARG A 57 18.28 1.00 -0.31
CA ARG A 57 19.52 1.74 -0.62
C ARG A 57 19.87 1.70 -2.11
N ASN A 58 19.11 0.95 -2.92
CA ASN A 58 19.44 0.75 -4.33
C ASN A 58 18.16 0.61 -5.18
N HIS A 59 17.50 1.73 -5.45
CA HIS A 59 16.33 1.80 -6.33
C HIS A 59 16.68 1.56 -7.80
N SER A 60 17.89 1.96 -8.23
CA SER A 60 18.37 1.70 -9.59
C SER A 60 18.46 0.20 -9.90
N MET A 61 18.96 -0.60 -8.94
CA MET A 61 18.97 -2.07 -9.06
C MET A 61 17.56 -2.64 -9.18
N TRP A 62 16.60 -2.14 -8.37
CA TRP A 62 15.21 -2.57 -8.43
C TRP A 62 14.60 -2.33 -9.82
N LEU A 63 14.78 -1.13 -10.37
CA LEU A 63 14.30 -0.78 -11.71
C LEU A 63 14.97 -1.62 -12.80
N ALA A 64 16.29 -1.82 -12.71
CA ALA A 64 17.06 -2.68 -13.62
C ALA A 64 16.63 -4.16 -13.57
N SER A 65 16.19 -4.64 -12.40
CA SER A 65 15.64 -6.00 -12.22
C SER A 65 14.23 -6.19 -12.79
N GLY A 66 13.60 -5.13 -13.34
CA GLY A 66 12.24 -5.20 -13.87
C GLY A 66 11.17 -4.66 -12.92
N GLY A 67 11.52 -4.19 -11.73
CA GLY A 67 10.58 -3.54 -10.82
C GLY A 67 10.01 -2.26 -11.42
N ARG A 68 8.74 -1.96 -11.13
CA ARG A 68 8.05 -0.79 -11.69
C ARG A 68 7.31 0.02 -10.63
N HIS A 69 7.25 -0.44 -9.39
CA HIS A 69 6.63 0.25 -8.28
C HIS A 69 7.67 0.58 -7.20
N ILE A 70 7.82 1.86 -6.87
CA ILE A 70 8.63 2.36 -5.76
C ILE A 70 7.69 3.01 -4.74
N ASP A 71 7.85 2.64 -3.48
CA ASP A 71 7.12 3.19 -2.35
C ASP A 71 8.07 3.98 -1.46
N THR A 72 7.91 5.31 -1.44
CA THR A 72 8.68 6.25 -0.62
C THR A 72 7.77 7.02 0.32
N ALA A 73 8.30 7.99 1.05
CA ALA A 73 7.54 8.86 1.93
C ALA A 73 8.33 10.12 2.29
N PHE A 74 7.64 11.21 2.58
CA PHE A 74 8.21 12.42 3.14
C PHE A 74 9.08 12.14 4.39
N TRP A 75 8.61 11.28 5.28
CA TRP A 75 9.34 10.90 6.51
C TRP A 75 10.62 10.11 6.29
N TYR A 76 10.84 9.56 5.12
CA TYR A 76 12.10 8.85 4.85
C TYR A 76 13.26 9.79 4.63
N GLY A 77 12.97 11.11 4.57
CA GLY A 77 13.92 12.20 4.46
C GLY A 77 14.32 12.52 3.03
N ASP A 78 14.84 13.73 2.86
CA ASP A 78 15.16 14.32 1.56
C ASP A 78 16.15 13.48 0.77
N ALA A 79 17.22 12.99 1.42
CA ALA A 79 18.23 12.16 0.78
C ALA A 79 17.64 10.86 0.20
N GLN A 80 16.68 10.25 0.89
CA GLN A 80 16.03 9.03 0.41
C GLN A 80 15.11 9.33 -0.78
N GLN A 81 14.35 10.42 -0.73
CA GLN A 81 13.47 10.80 -1.84
C GLN A 81 14.27 11.28 -3.06
N ALA A 82 15.33 12.05 -2.86
CA ALA A 82 16.23 12.46 -3.95
C ALA A 82 16.89 11.23 -4.62
N ALA A 83 17.33 10.24 -3.83
CA ALA A 83 17.87 8.99 -4.38
C ALA A 83 16.85 8.19 -5.21
N VAL A 84 15.56 8.28 -4.88
CA VAL A 84 14.48 7.73 -5.73
C VAL A 84 14.37 8.53 -7.03
N GLY A 85 14.36 9.86 -6.95
CA GLY A 85 14.33 10.74 -8.11
C GLY A 85 15.50 10.50 -9.08
N ASP A 86 16.71 10.40 -8.54
CA ASP A 86 17.92 10.08 -9.31
C ASP A 86 17.81 8.70 -9.99
N ALA A 87 17.29 7.69 -9.28
CA ALA A 87 17.10 6.36 -9.84
C ALA A 87 16.06 6.36 -10.98
N ILE A 88 14.96 7.10 -10.83
CA ILE A 88 13.95 7.27 -11.88
C ILE A 88 14.57 7.95 -13.10
N ALA A 89 15.25 9.08 -12.93
CA ALA A 89 15.87 9.84 -14.02
C ALA A 89 16.93 9.01 -14.77
N ALA A 90 17.76 8.26 -14.05
CA ALA A 90 18.81 7.43 -14.62
C ALA A 90 18.29 6.13 -15.28
N SER A 91 17.07 5.70 -14.99
CA SER A 91 16.55 4.40 -15.44
C SER A 91 16.28 4.33 -16.95
N GLY A 92 15.99 5.47 -17.58
CA GLY A 92 15.50 5.54 -18.95
C GLY A 92 14.11 4.94 -19.17
N ILE A 93 13.43 4.51 -18.10
CA ILE A 93 12.08 3.94 -18.16
C ILE A 93 11.08 5.09 -18.35
N PRO A 94 10.15 5.00 -19.32
CA PRO A 94 9.11 6.00 -19.46
C PRO A 94 8.33 6.20 -18.15
N ARG A 95 8.04 7.45 -17.78
CA ARG A 95 7.31 7.77 -16.53
C ARG A 95 5.97 7.04 -16.45
N ALA A 96 5.31 6.84 -17.58
CA ALA A 96 4.02 6.11 -17.63
C ALA A 96 4.12 4.62 -17.28
N ASP A 97 5.32 4.03 -17.36
CA ASP A 97 5.58 2.64 -17.03
C ASP A 97 6.02 2.46 -15.57
N LEU A 98 6.14 3.56 -14.82
CA LEU A 98 6.48 3.56 -13.40
C LEU A 98 5.25 3.89 -12.57
N PHE A 99 5.20 3.29 -11.39
CA PHE A 99 4.23 3.59 -10.35
C PHE A 99 4.97 4.08 -9.10
N ILE A 100 4.75 5.32 -8.72
CA ILE A 100 5.44 5.95 -7.58
C ILE A 100 4.42 6.29 -6.50
N THR A 101 4.58 5.64 -5.35
CA THR A 101 3.86 5.97 -4.13
C THR A 101 4.71 6.86 -3.26
N THR A 102 4.18 7.97 -2.79
CA THR A 102 4.74 8.75 -1.68
C THR A 102 3.72 8.95 -0.58
N LYS A 103 4.16 9.42 0.57
CA LYS A 103 3.29 9.59 1.73
C LYS A 103 3.59 10.93 2.39
N VAL A 104 2.56 11.57 2.90
CA VAL A 104 2.64 12.80 3.69
C VAL A 104 2.25 12.53 5.12
N ALA A 105 2.85 13.26 6.04
CA ALA A 105 2.59 13.12 7.45
C ALA A 105 1.45 14.01 7.90
N CYS A 106 0.71 13.58 8.90
CA CYS A 106 -0.16 14.47 9.64
C CYS A 106 0.67 15.30 10.62
N CYS A 107 1.11 16.45 10.19
CA CYS A 107 1.77 17.47 11.00
C CYS A 107 0.97 18.77 10.91
N PRO A 108 0.96 19.62 11.96
CA PRO A 108 1.58 19.44 13.24
C PRO A 108 0.54 19.15 14.31
N THR A 109 0.91 18.33 15.24
CA THR A 109 0.35 18.50 16.56
C THR A 109 1.52 18.76 17.49
N GLU A 110 1.35 19.48 18.58
CA GLU A 110 2.37 19.71 19.59
C GLU A 110 3.07 18.42 20.07
N ARG A 111 2.43 17.28 19.84
CA ARG A 111 2.92 15.94 20.18
C ARG A 111 3.70 15.25 19.06
N CYS A 112 3.64 15.78 17.85
CA CYS A 112 4.31 15.24 16.66
C CYS A 112 5.51 16.05 16.20
N SER A 113 5.85 17.13 16.91
CA SER A 113 6.96 18.01 16.53
C SER A 113 8.26 17.25 16.31
N SER A 114 8.57 16.25 17.15
CA SER A 114 9.78 15.45 17.03
C SER A 114 9.90 14.66 15.72
N PHE A 115 8.78 14.43 15.01
CA PHE A 115 8.78 13.77 13.69
C PHE A 115 8.79 14.77 12.55
N CYS A 116 8.12 15.90 12.74
CA CYS A 116 8.07 16.95 11.74
C CYS A 116 9.32 17.85 11.83
N ASP A 117 9.93 17.92 13.00
CA ASP A 117 11.10 18.76 13.31
C ASP A 117 12.43 17.98 13.39
N ALA A 118 12.38 16.65 13.47
CA ALA A 118 13.58 15.85 13.64
C ALA A 118 14.34 15.62 12.32
N PRO A 119 15.68 15.66 12.34
CA PRO A 119 16.45 15.10 11.24
C PRO A 119 16.02 13.63 10.96
N PRO A 120 15.84 13.21 9.72
CA PRO A 120 16.52 13.72 8.53
C PRO A 120 15.77 14.81 7.75
N ASN A 121 14.83 15.54 8.36
CA ASN A 121 14.10 16.59 7.67
C ASN A 121 14.83 17.94 7.84
N PRO A 122 15.75 18.32 6.91
CA PRO A 122 16.56 19.54 7.05
C PRO A 122 15.78 20.82 6.74
N VAL A 123 14.55 20.69 6.26
CA VAL A 123 13.72 21.83 5.90
C VAL A 123 12.94 22.25 7.14
N GLY A 124 13.62 22.90 8.06
CA GLY A 124 13.14 23.36 9.34
C GLY A 124 11.64 23.49 9.52
N ALA A 125 11.15 22.78 10.48
CA ALA A 125 9.99 23.04 11.38
C ALA A 125 8.63 23.47 10.79
N SER A 126 8.49 23.79 9.52
CA SER A 126 7.32 24.53 9.07
C SER A 126 6.49 23.85 7.99
N MET A 127 6.80 22.65 7.57
CA MET A 127 5.90 21.93 6.65
C MET A 127 4.74 21.26 7.42
N ALA A 128 3.99 22.10 8.09
CA ALA A 128 2.78 21.72 8.79
C ALA A 128 1.66 21.27 7.83
N ASN A 129 1.80 21.59 6.56
CA ASN A 129 0.77 21.48 5.57
C ASN A 129 1.03 20.26 4.66
N VAL A 130 0.04 19.39 4.56
CA VAL A 130 0.05 18.20 3.70
C VAL A 130 0.42 18.53 2.25
N THR A 131 -0.07 19.65 1.72
CA THR A 131 0.21 20.08 0.35
C THR A 131 1.68 20.47 0.17
N GLU A 132 2.26 21.24 1.10
CA GLU A 132 3.67 21.63 1.07
C GLU A 132 4.59 20.41 1.13
N GLN A 133 4.29 19.44 2.01
CA GLN A 133 5.04 18.17 2.08
C GLN A 133 4.98 17.40 0.75
N LEU A 134 3.82 17.38 0.10
CA LEU A 134 3.65 16.71 -1.19
C LEU A 134 4.45 17.44 -2.28
N GLU A 135 4.32 18.75 -2.38
CA GLU A 135 5.03 19.56 -3.38
C GLU A 135 6.56 19.43 -3.21
N HIS A 136 7.04 19.45 -1.96
CA HIS A 136 8.45 19.20 -1.64
C HIS A 136 8.89 17.79 -2.07
N SER A 137 8.08 16.78 -1.74
CA SER A 137 8.37 15.39 -2.13
C SER A 137 8.42 15.24 -3.65
N LEU A 138 7.49 15.84 -4.38
CA LEU A 138 7.46 15.81 -5.84
C LEU A 138 8.69 16.49 -6.45
N ALA A 139 9.13 17.61 -5.87
CA ALA A 139 10.36 18.31 -6.32
C ALA A 139 11.60 17.43 -6.16
N LEU A 140 11.76 16.74 -5.02
CA LEU A 140 12.86 15.81 -4.78
C LEU A 140 12.83 14.59 -5.70
N LEU A 141 11.63 14.10 -5.98
CA LEU A 141 11.41 12.97 -6.89
C LEU A 141 11.57 13.34 -8.37
N GLY A 142 11.64 14.64 -8.71
CA GLY A 142 11.66 15.13 -10.09
C GLY A 142 10.35 14.84 -10.83
N LEU A 143 9.22 14.89 -10.16
CA LEU A 143 7.91 14.53 -10.68
C LEU A 143 6.91 15.68 -10.60
N GLU A 144 6.06 15.82 -11.61
CA GLU A 144 4.90 16.72 -11.56
C GLU A 144 3.71 16.08 -10.82
N GLN A 145 3.62 14.74 -10.85
CA GLN A 145 2.52 13.96 -10.31
C GLN A 145 3.00 12.61 -9.76
N ALA A 146 2.57 12.24 -8.56
CA ALA A 146 2.71 10.88 -8.04
C ALA A 146 1.54 10.00 -8.51
N ASP A 147 1.76 8.67 -8.58
CA ASP A 147 0.67 7.74 -8.92
C ASP A 147 -0.26 7.51 -7.72
N LEU A 148 0.32 7.46 -6.51
CA LEU A 148 -0.44 7.32 -5.28
C LEU A 148 0.18 8.17 -4.17
N VAL A 149 -0.65 8.95 -3.48
CA VAL A 149 -0.25 9.69 -2.29
C VAL A 149 -1.05 9.21 -1.09
N LEU A 150 -0.37 8.82 -0.02
CA LEU A 150 -1.00 8.34 1.20
C LEU A 150 -0.85 9.33 2.34
N LEU A 151 -1.91 9.50 3.15
CA LEU A 151 -1.73 10.01 4.51
C LEU A 151 -1.04 8.90 5.33
N HIS A 152 0.19 9.14 5.79
CA HIS A 152 1.10 8.10 6.31
C HIS A 152 0.58 7.45 7.59
N ASN A 153 -0.13 8.22 8.41
CA ASN A 153 -0.75 7.76 9.65
C ASN A 153 -2.01 8.57 9.94
N PRO A 154 -2.94 8.03 10.75
CA PRO A 154 -3.99 8.87 11.31
C PRO A 154 -3.38 9.98 12.16
N CYS A 155 -4.04 11.12 12.19
CA CYS A 155 -3.72 12.21 13.10
C CYS A 155 -4.13 11.86 14.54
N SER A 156 -3.73 12.70 15.51
CA SER A 156 -4.08 12.50 16.92
C SER A 156 -5.59 12.53 17.15
N ARG A 157 -6.32 13.29 16.34
CA ARG A 157 -7.77 13.42 16.42
C ARG A 157 -8.40 13.04 15.07
N PRO A 158 -9.57 12.40 15.07
CA PRO A 158 -10.27 12.04 13.84
C PRO A 158 -10.55 13.23 12.91
N GLU A 159 -10.91 14.38 13.47
CA GLU A 159 -11.16 15.60 12.71
C GLU A 159 -9.92 16.14 12.01
N ASP A 160 -8.74 16.01 12.60
CA ASP A 160 -7.46 16.38 11.97
C ASP A 160 -7.11 15.41 10.85
N THR A 161 -7.43 14.12 11.02
CA THR A 161 -7.29 13.11 9.96
C THR A 161 -8.18 13.45 8.77
N ALA A 162 -9.42 13.84 9.02
CA ALA A 162 -10.35 14.27 7.98
C ALA A 162 -9.84 15.53 7.25
N ALA A 163 -9.36 16.54 8.00
CA ALA A 163 -8.80 17.75 7.43
C ALA A 163 -7.55 17.51 6.59
N ALA A 164 -6.63 16.67 7.06
CA ALA A 164 -5.43 16.26 6.31
C ALA A 164 -5.80 15.48 5.04
N TYR A 165 -6.80 14.62 5.11
CA TYR A 165 -7.30 13.88 3.96
C TYR A 165 -7.99 14.80 2.94
N ALA A 166 -8.78 15.78 3.38
CA ALA A 166 -9.38 16.79 2.51
C ALA A 166 -8.31 17.61 1.75
N ALA A 167 -7.14 17.86 2.37
CA ALA A 167 -6.01 18.47 1.67
C ALA A 167 -5.42 17.56 0.57
N LEU A 168 -5.43 16.23 0.77
CA LEU A 168 -5.08 15.27 -0.30
C LEU A 168 -6.11 15.24 -1.41
N GLU A 169 -7.41 15.34 -1.10
CA GLU A 169 -8.47 15.47 -2.11
C GLU A 169 -8.25 16.71 -2.98
N ALA A 170 -7.92 17.85 -2.35
CA ALA A 170 -7.59 19.08 -3.07
C ALA A 170 -6.31 18.93 -3.93
N ALA A 171 -5.30 18.24 -3.43
CA ALA A 171 -4.07 17.96 -4.19
C ALA A 171 -4.36 17.03 -5.40
N HIS A 172 -5.21 16.03 -5.22
CA HIS A 172 -5.68 15.17 -6.31
C HIS A 172 -6.44 15.98 -7.39
N ALA A 173 -7.35 16.85 -6.97
CA ALA A 173 -8.08 17.73 -7.89
C ALA A 173 -7.17 18.69 -8.68
N ARG A 174 -6.02 19.09 -8.10
CA ARG A 174 -4.96 19.86 -8.77
C ARG A 174 -4.07 19.02 -9.70
N GLY A 175 -4.25 17.70 -9.72
CA GLY A 175 -3.45 16.79 -10.54
C GLY A 175 -2.09 16.42 -9.96
N LEU A 176 -1.84 16.66 -8.67
CA LEU A 176 -0.56 16.29 -8.01
C LEU A 176 -0.47 14.79 -7.67
N ALA A 177 -1.61 14.08 -7.68
CA ALA A 177 -1.72 12.65 -7.45
C ALA A 177 -2.76 12.03 -8.40
N ARG A 178 -2.48 10.84 -8.96
CA ARG A 178 -3.47 10.07 -9.74
C ARG A 178 -4.49 9.37 -8.86
N ALA A 179 -4.06 8.95 -7.67
CA ALA A 179 -4.91 8.37 -6.64
C ALA A 179 -4.41 8.83 -5.26
N ILE A 180 -5.33 8.84 -4.29
CA ILE A 180 -5.02 9.15 -2.90
C ILE A 180 -5.52 8.04 -1.98
N GLY A 181 -4.89 7.91 -0.83
CA GLY A 181 -5.25 6.90 0.14
C GLY A 181 -4.73 7.21 1.54
N VAL A 182 -4.74 6.20 2.36
CA VAL A 182 -4.33 6.28 3.76
C VAL A 182 -3.38 5.16 4.12
N SER A 183 -2.77 5.26 5.29
CA SER A 183 -1.93 4.22 5.86
C SER A 183 -2.21 4.11 7.36
N ASN A 184 -2.14 2.89 7.89
CA ASN A 184 -2.31 2.61 9.32
C ASN A 184 -3.69 2.94 9.90
N LEU A 185 -4.75 2.96 9.10
CA LEU A 185 -6.11 3.07 9.60
C LEU A 185 -6.70 1.68 9.86
N ASN A 186 -7.19 1.43 11.08
CA ASN A 186 -8.01 0.27 11.36
C ASN A 186 -9.44 0.44 10.82
N ALA A 187 -10.26 -0.62 10.88
CA ALA A 187 -11.63 -0.60 10.36
C ALA A 187 -12.48 0.57 10.89
N SER A 188 -12.33 0.90 12.18
CA SER A 188 -13.09 1.98 12.82
C SER A 188 -12.65 3.36 12.32
N ALA A 189 -11.35 3.62 12.26
CA ALA A 189 -10.81 4.89 11.75
C ALA A 189 -11.11 5.07 10.26
N LEU A 190 -11.01 3.98 9.48
CA LEU A 190 -11.36 4.00 8.06
C LEU A 190 -12.86 4.25 7.85
N ALA A 191 -13.72 3.65 8.68
CA ALA A 191 -15.15 3.91 8.63
C ALA A 191 -15.47 5.38 8.91
N ALA A 192 -14.88 5.96 9.96
CA ALA A 192 -15.07 7.37 10.30
C ALA A 192 -14.62 8.32 9.19
N LEU A 193 -13.49 8.02 8.53
CA LEU A 193 -13.02 8.80 7.40
C LEU A 193 -13.98 8.71 6.21
N LEU A 194 -14.50 7.51 5.90
CA LEU A 194 -15.42 7.30 4.78
C LEU A 194 -16.75 8.04 4.92
N GLU A 195 -17.17 8.40 6.13
CA GLU A 195 -18.38 9.20 6.35
C GLU A 195 -18.22 10.67 5.91
N VAL A 196 -16.98 11.17 5.83
CA VAL A 196 -16.71 12.59 5.55
C VAL A 196 -15.90 12.80 4.27
N ALA A 197 -15.21 11.80 3.77
CA ALA A 197 -14.43 11.89 2.55
C ALA A 197 -15.33 12.03 1.32
N THR A 198 -15.02 12.98 0.43
CA THR A 198 -15.71 13.15 -0.86
C THR A 198 -15.15 12.21 -1.92
N LEU A 199 -13.87 11.89 -1.84
CA LEU A 199 -13.19 10.87 -2.64
C LEU A 199 -12.71 9.74 -1.70
N PRO A 200 -13.31 8.55 -1.76
CA PRO A 200 -12.87 7.45 -0.92
C PRO A 200 -11.38 7.12 -1.10
N PRO A 201 -10.66 6.76 -0.02
CA PRO A 201 -9.28 6.29 -0.16
C PRO A 201 -9.20 5.09 -1.11
N ALA A 202 -8.31 5.18 -2.10
CA ALA A 202 -8.07 4.09 -3.04
C ALA A 202 -7.34 2.92 -2.37
N VAL A 203 -6.45 3.23 -1.42
CA VAL A 203 -5.58 2.27 -0.73
C VAL A 203 -5.53 2.58 0.77
N ASN A 204 -5.51 1.54 1.60
CA ASN A 204 -5.05 1.60 2.99
C ASN A 204 -3.79 0.72 3.12
N GLN A 205 -2.64 1.34 3.39
CA GLN A 205 -1.38 0.62 3.56
C GLN A 205 -1.14 0.32 5.04
N CYS A 206 -1.06 -0.98 5.40
CA CYS A 206 -0.92 -1.42 6.78
C CYS A 206 0.21 -2.45 6.93
N SER A 207 0.71 -2.65 8.15
CA SER A 207 1.53 -3.83 8.44
C SER A 207 0.69 -5.09 8.26
N LEU A 208 1.14 -5.99 7.39
CA LEU A 208 0.41 -7.24 7.12
C LEU A 208 1.37 -8.32 6.65
N SER A 209 1.35 -9.46 7.30
CA SER A 209 2.12 -10.63 6.92
C SER A 209 1.35 -11.92 7.14
N ILE A 210 1.84 -13.00 6.57
CA ILE A 210 1.30 -14.35 6.76
C ILE A 210 1.39 -14.84 8.21
N ALA A 211 2.35 -14.32 8.99
CA ALA A 211 2.60 -14.75 10.38
C ALA A 211 1.86 -13.89 11.43
N GLY A 212 0.82 -13.22 11.02
CA GLY A 212 -0.01 -12.39 11.87
C GLY A 212 0.21 -10.89 11.64
N HIS A 213 -0.65 -10.16 12.28
CA HIS A 213 -0.66 -8.72 12.25
C HIS A 213 -0.22 -8.26 13.62
N PRO A 214 0.99 -7.75 13.78
CA PRO A 214 1.34 -7.18 15.06
C PRO A 214 0.52 -5.91 15.24
N ALA A 215 -0.70 -6.08 15.73
CA ALA A 215 -1.56 -4.97 16.13
C ALA A 215 -0.91 -4.12 17.22
N ALA A 216 0.20 -4.58 17.77
CA ALA A 216 0.90 -3.93 18.85
C ALA A 216 2.26 -4.57 19.09
N HIS A 217 3.31 -4.07 18.45
CA HIS A 217 4.65 -4.22 19.01
C HIS A 217 5.05 -2.90 19.66
N ASP A 218 5.29 -2.95 20.97
CA ASP A 218 5.87 -1.84 21.71
C ASP A 218 7.18 -1.41 21.01
N GLY A 219 7.25 -0.17 20.58
CA GLY A 219 8.45 0.44 20.02
C GLY A 219 8.67 0.26 18.52
N VAL A 220 7.76 -0.32 17.76
CA VAL A 220 7.83 -0.34 16.30
C VAL A 220 6.81 0.62 15.73
N GLY A 221 7.31 1.69 15.14
CA GLY A 221 6.52 2.72 14.48
C GLY A 221 6.01 3.75 15.46
N THR A 222 6.67 4.82 15.41
CA THR A 222 6.28 6.05 16.05
C THR A 222 5.13 6.62 15.26
N THR A 223 3.95 6.37 15.71
CA THR A 223 2.88 7.29 15.42
C THR A 223 2.98 8.40 16.45
N CYS A 224 2.62 9.60 16.11
CA CYS A 224 2.56 10.74 17.01
C CYS A 224 1.50 10.59 18.13
N LEU A 225 0.91 9.44 18.25
CA LEU A 225 -0.09 9.11 19.24
C LEU A 225 0.60 8.46 20.43
N GLU A 226 0.45 9.05 21.59
CA GLU A 226 0.87 8.45 22.85
C GLU A 226 0.28 7.05 23.01
N GLY A 227 1.11 6.02 23.13
CA GLY A 227 0.67 4.63 23.09
C GLY A 227 0.23 4.14 21.72
N SER A 228 0.57 4.86 20.66
CA SER A 228 0.20 4.46 19.31
C SER A 228 0.98 3.23 18.90
N ARG A 229 0.22 2.26 18.60
CA ARG A 229 0.61 1.00 18.01
C ARG A 229 0.44 1.15 16.51
N LEU A 230 1.42 0.74 15.71
CA LEU A 230 1.16 0.53 14.31
C LEU A 230 0.04 -0.51 14.22
N TYR A 231 -1.10 -0.09 13.72
CA TYR A 231 -2.18 -1.03 13.50
C TYR A 231 -1.82 -1.88 12.30
N GLY A 232 -1.46 -3.13 12.58
CA GLY A 232 -1.52 -4.15 11.54
C GLY A 232 -2.95 -4.23 11.01
N ALA A 233 -3.12 -4.61 9.77
CA ALA A 233 -4.43 -4.92 9.24
C ALA A 233 -4.91 -6.22 9.90
N ASP A 234 -5.70 -6.11 10.96
CA ASP A 234 -6.41 -7.25 11.52
C ASP A 234 -7.47 -7.76 10.54
N ASP A 235 -8.04 -8.93 10.84
CA ASP A 235 -9.06 -9.54 9.98
C ASP A 235 -10.29 -8.63 9.78
N ALA A 236 -10.60 -7.76 10.75
CA ALA A 236 -11.71 -6.80 10.64
C ALA A 236 -11.36 -5.70 9.63
N THR A 237 -10.15 -5.16 9.68
CA THR A 237 -9.66 -4.15 8.75
C THR A 237 -9.55 -4.71 7.33
N VAL A 238 -9.05 -5.95 7.17
CA VAL A 238 -8.98 -6.61 5.86
C VAL A 238 -10.37 -6.78 5.25
N ARG A 239 -11.32 -7.31 6.01
CA ARG A 239 -12.71 -7.50 5.54
C ARG A 239 -13.40 -6.17 5.24
N PHE A 240 -13.26 -5.19 6.14
CA PHE A 240 -13.90 -3.89 5.98
C PHE A 240 -13.38 -3.16 4.73
N SER A 241 -12.06 -3.14 4.52
CA SER A 241 -11.45 -2.54 3.33
C SER A 241 -11.99 -3.19 2.04
N ALA A 242 -12.03 -4.53 2.00
CA ALA A 242 -12.56 -5.26 0.85
C ALA A 242 -14.05 -4.95 0.58
N GLN A 243 -14.88 -4.84 1.63
CA GLN A 243 -16.30 -4.51 1.51
C GLN A 243 -16.54 -3.09 1.01
N ARG A 244 -15.63 -2.17 1.30
CA ARG A 244 -15.71 -0.75 0.91
C ARG A 244 -14.98 -0.44 -0.38
N GLY A 245 -14.35 -1.44 -1.03
CA GLY A 245 -13.59 -1.24 -2.26
C GLY A 245 -12.26 -0.53 -2.07
N VAL A 246 -11.78 -0.43 -0.83
CA VAL A 246 -10.46 0.13 -0.49
C VAL A 246 -9.42 -0.97 -0.65
N ALA A 247 -8.46 -0.79 -1.55
CA ALA A 247 -7.38 -1.75 -1.75
C ALA A 247 -6.45 -1.78 -0.53
N LEU A 248 -5.82 -2.93 -0.27
CA LEU A 248 -4.82 -3.07 0.77
C LEU A 248 -3.41 -3.10 0.17
N ALA A 249 -2.48 -2.42 0.83
CA ALA A 249 -1.06 -2.60 0.62
C ALA A 249 -0.41 -3.05 1.95
N ALA A 250 0.46 -4.04 1.88
CA ALA A 250 1.10 -4.67 3.03
C ALA A 250 2.55 -4.21 3.14
N TYR A 251 2.88 -3.37 4.12
CA TYR A 251 4.28 -3.13 4.44
C TYR A 251 4.79 -4.18 5.46
N SER A 252 6.11 -4.37 5.53
CA SER A 252 6.75 -5.44 6.30
C SER A 252 6.19 -6.85 6.03
N PRO A 253 5.92 -7.23 4.78
CA PRO A 253 5.28 -8.49 4.44
C PRO A 253 6.12 -9.71 4.81
N LEU A 254 7.43 -9.52 4.99
CA LEU A 254 8.40 -10.55 5.41
C LEU A 254 8.84 -10.42 6.87
N GLY A 255 8.16 -9.59 7.66
CA GLY A 255 8.32 -9.51 9.11
C GLY A 255 9.44 -8.60 9.62
N SER A 256 10.11 -7.80 8.76
CA SER A 256 11.31 -7.04 9.14
C SER A 256 11.07 -6.02 10.27
N ILE A 257 10.30 -4.97 10.05
CA ILE A 257 10.01 -3.93 11.05
C ILE A 257 9.10 -4.49 12.16
N SER A 258 8.17 -5.36 11.78
CA SER A 258 7.24 -5.98 12.74
C SER A 258 7.91 -6.99 13.66
N LYS A 259 9.16 -7.37 13.41
CA LYS A 259 9.93 -8.38 14.17
C LYS A 259 9.20 -9.72 14.30
N VAL A 260 8.33 -10.05 13.34
CA VAL A 260 7.62 -11.32 13.29
C VAL A 260 8.40 -12.29 12.41
N ASP A 261 8.63 -13.49 12.90
CA ASP A 261 9.26 -14.54 12.09
C ASP A 261 8.24 -15.07 11.06
N VAL A 262 8.32 -14.56 9.85
CA VAL A 262 7.54 -15.01 8.70
C VAL A 262 8.22 -16.18 7.99
N LEU A 263 9.51 -16.04 7.76
CA LEU A 263 10.27 -16.95 6.90
C LEU A 263 10.58 -18.28 7.57
N GLY A 264 10.75 -18.30 8.90
CA GLY A 264 11.00 -19.52 9.69
C GLY A 264 9.76 -20.35 10.00
N ARG A 265 8.55 -19.86 9.70
CA ARG A 265 7.30 -20.63 9.98
C ARG A 265 7.31 -21.97 9.24
N ALA A 266 7.07 -23.06 9.98
CA ALA A 266 7.14 -24.43 9.45
C ALA A 266 6.19 -24.64 8.25
N GLU A 267 5.01 -24.03 8.29
CA GLU A 267 4.02 -24.11 7.23
C GLU A 267 4.50 -23.39 5.97
N VAL A 268 5.13 -22.21 6.11
CA VAL A 268 5.70 -21.44 4.99
C VAL A 268 6.83 -22.23 4.34
N GLN A 269 7.73 -22.75 5.17
CA GLN A 269 8.86 -23.60 4.72
C GLN A 269 8.39 -24.88 4.02
N ALA A 270 7.30 -25.51 4.52
CA ALA A 270 6.76 -26.72 3.91
C ALA A 270 6.17 -26.43 2.51
N VAL A 271 5.45 -25.33 2.35
CA VAL A 271 4.89 -24.91 1.04
C VAL A 271 6.02 -24.50 0.10
N ALA A 272 7.02 -23.78 0.59
CA ALA A 272 8.19 -23.35 -0.17
C ALA A 272 8.93 -24.58 -0.79
N ARG A 273 9.23 -25.59 0.02
CA ARG A 273 9.84 -26.84 -0.47
C ARG A 273 8.95 -27.55 -1.51
N ALA A 274 7.64 -27.64 -1.25
CA ALA A 274 6.72 -28.31 -2.16
C ALA A 274 6.59 -27.61 -3.52
N LYS A 275 6.77 -26.28 -3.55
CA LYS A 275 6.71 -25.47 -4.78
C LYS A 275 8.06 -25.27 -5.47
N GLY A 276 9.18 -25.66 -4.84
CA GLY A 276 10.53 -25.31 -5.33
C GLY A 276 10.76 -23.80 -5.35
N LYS A 277 10.19 -23.08 -4.37
CA LYS A 277 10.28 -21.62 -4.22
C LYS A 277 10.86 -21.26 -2.85
N THR A 278 11.28 -20.01 -2.68
CA THR A 278 11.74 -19.53 -1.37
C THR A 278 10.58 -19.22 -0.44
N ALA A 279 10.85 -19.21 0.87
CA ALA A 279 9.86 -18.80 1.88
C ALA A 279 9.36 -17.38 1.64
N ALA A 280 10.24 -16.48 1.19
CA ALA A 280 9.90 -15.11 0.82
C ALA A 280 8.90 -15.08 -0.34
N GLN A 281 9.17 -15.85 -1.41
CA GLN A 281 8.25 -15.96 -2.54
C GLN A 281 6.87 -16.47 -2.11
N VAL A 282 6.80 -17.48 -1.25
CA VAL A 282 5.52 -18.01 -0.73
C VAL A 282 4.76 -16.95 0.07
N ALA A 283 5.45 -16.23 0.96
CA ALA A 283 4.83 -15.18 1.77
C ALA A 283 4.32 -14.01 0.91
N LEU A 284 5.09 -13.56 -0.07
CA LEU A 284 4.69 -12.51 -1.01
C LEU A 284 3.55 -13.00 -1.92
N ARG A 285 3.60 -14.24 -2.44
CA ARG A 285 2.53 -14.81 -3.26
C ARG A 285 1.22 -14.90 -2.51
N TRP A 286 1.25 -15.25 -1.22
CA TRP A 286 0.06 -15.30 -0.37
C TRP A 286 -0.66 -13.94 -0.32
N LEU A 287 0.07 -12.83 -0.28
CA LEU A 287 -0.50 -11.48 -0.32
C LEU A 287 -1.05 -11.16 -1.71
N VAL A 288 -0.21 -11.24 -2.74
CA VAL A 288 -0.59 -10.78 -4.08
C VAL A 288 -1.70 -11.63 -4.68
N GLN A 289 -1.80 -12.90 -4.32
CA GLN A 289 -2.90 -13.76 -4.77
C GLN A 289 -4.27 -13.37 -4.20
N GLN A 290 -4.29 -12.54 -3.15
CA GLN A 290 -5.49 -11.93 -2.58
C GLN A 290 -5.76 -10.52 -3.15
N GLY A 291 -4.92 -10.03 -4.07
CA GLY A 291 -4.97 -8.67 -4.58
C GLY A 291 -4.43 -7.63 -3.60
N ILE A 292 -3.57 -8.06 -2.66
CA ILE A 292 -2.92 -7.17 -1.70
C ILE A 292 -1.52 -6.85 -2.21
N THR A 293 -1.22 -5.57 -2.40
CA THR A 293 0.12 -5.15 -2.82
C THR A 293 1.13 -5.40 -1.70
N ALA A 294 2.23 -6.06 -2.00
CA ALA A 294 3.32 -6.27 -1.05
C ALA A 294 4.41 -5.21 -1.23
N VAL A 295 4.59 -4.36 -0.22
CA VAL A 295 5.65 -3.37 -0.15
C VAL A 295 6.83 -3.99 0.59
N THR A 296 7.74 -4.58 -0.17
CA THR A 296 8.98 -5.18 0.34
C THR A 296 10.12 -4.17 0.29
N ALA A 297 11.31 -4.54 0.72
CA ALA A 297 12.50 -3.71 0.63
C ALA A 297 13.72 -4.60 0.38
N THR A 298 14.45 -4.31 -0.69
CA THR A 298 15.68 -5.01 -1.00
C THR A 298 16.69 -4.14 -1.74
N SER A 299 17.95 -4.36 -1.46
CA SER A 299 19.09 -3.84 -2.25
C SER A 299 19.90 -4.99 -2.87
N ASN A 300 19.37 -6.22 -2.85
CA ASN A 300 19.98 -7.43 -3.42
C ASN A 300 19.20 -7.82 -4.69
N ALA A 301 19.91 -8.01 -5.80
CA ALA A 301 19.33 -8.31 -7.10
C ALA A 301 18.65 -9.71 -7.14
N GLU A 302 19.17 -10.69 -6.41
CA GLU A 302 18.55 -12.02 -6.32
C GLU A 302 17.20 -11.94 -5.60
N HIS A 303 17.15 -11.23 -4.46
CA HIS A 303 15.88 -11.01 -3.75
C HIS A 303 14.89 -10.18 -4.57
N ALA A 304 15.37 -9.23 -5.39
CA ALA A 304 14.51 -8.48 -6.30
C ALA A 304 13.90 -9.40 -7.36
N ALA A 305 14.73 -10.26 -7.97
CA ALA A 305 14.28 -11.25 -8.95
C ALA A 305 13.27 -12.24 -8.33
N GLU A 306 13.54 -12.76 -7.11
CA GLU A 306 12.59 -13.61 -6.38
C GLU A 306 11.26 -12.92 -6.12
N ALA A 307 11.28 -11.65 -5.68
CA ALA A 307 10.06 -10.90 -5.42
C ALA A 307 9.24 -10.64 -6.69
N LEU A 308 9.89 -10.40 -7.82
CA LEU A 308 9.21 -10.20 -9.11
C LEU A 308 8.72 -11.51 -9.74
N ASP A 309 9.34 -12.65 -9.41
CA ASP A 309 8.97 -13.99 -9.91
C ASP A 309 7.73 -14.59 -9.19
N VAL A 310 7.14 -13.92 -8.22
CA VAL A 310 5.99 -14.45 -7.46
C VAL A 310 4.75 -14.73 -8.32
N PHE A 311 4.69 -14.19 -9.53
CA PHE A 311 3.62 -14.43 -10.49
C PHE A 311 3.81 -15.70 -11.33
N SER A 312 4.98 -16.34 -11.28
CA SER A 312 5.29 -17.57 -12.03
C SER A 312 4.63 -18.84 -11.47
N PHE A 313 4.05 -18.77 -10.27
CA PHE A 313 3.38 -19.91 -9.62
C PHE A 313 2.13 -19.45 -8.87
N ALA A 314 1.29 -20.42 -8.49
CA ALA A 314 0.11 -20.16 -7.67
C ALA A 314 0.08 -21.07 -6.44
N LEU A 315 -0.49 -20.55 -5.36
CA LEU A 315 -0.85 -21.32 -4.17
C LEU A 315 -2.24 -21.93 -4.38
N THR A 316 -2.39 -23.20 -4.10
CA THR A 316 -3.69 -23.87 -4.11
C THR A 316 -4.60 -23.31 -3.02
N GLN A 317 -5.91 -23.49 -3.11
CA GLN A 317 -6.84 -23.11 -2.07
C GLN A 317 -6.52 -23.76 -0.72
N GLY A 318 -6.01 -25.01 -0.72
CA GLY A 318 -5.57 -25.71 0.47
C GLY A 318 -4.37 -25.04 1.14
N GLU A 319 -3.36 -24.67 0.33
CA GLU A 319 -2.18 -23.92 0.79
C GLU A 319 -2.57 -22.54 1.31
N MET A 320 -3.40 -21.78 0.59
CA MET A 320 -3.91 -20.49 1.04
C MET A 320 -4.60 -20.59 2.40
N ARG A 321 -5.54 -21.55 2.57
CA ARG A 321 -6.22 -21.77 3.87
C ARG A 321 -5.25 -22.17 4.98
N ARG A 322 -4.26 -23.03 4.68
CA ARG A 322 -3.25 -23.45 5.66
C ARG A 322 -2.41 -22.26 6.12
N LEU A 323 -1.92 -21.47 5.18
CA LEU A 323 -1.09 -20.30 5.43
C LEU A 323 -1.86 -19.19 6.18
N SER A 324 -3.13 -18.98 5.87
CA SER A 324 -3.98 -17.98 6.55
C SER A 324 -4.33 -18.35 8.01
N ARG A 325 -3.98 -19.56 8.46
CA ARG A 325 -4.16 -19.97 9.87
C ARG A 325 -2.92 -19.76 10.73
N ILE A 326 -1.81 -19.33 10.14
CA ILE A 326 -0.59 -18.99 10.87
C ILE A 326 -0.86 -17.69 11.64
N ARG A 327 -0.79 -17.74 12.96
CA ARG A 327 -1.02 -16.60 13.85
C ARG A 327 0.06 -16.53 14.92
#